data_f2137c93cc0fbafdcb3cc6c3164b48ae
#
_entry.id   f2137c93cc0fbafdcb3cc6c3164b48ae
#
_cell.length_a   1.000
_cell.length_b   1.000
_cell.length_c   1.000
_cell.angle_alpha   90.00
_cell.angle_beta   90.00
_cell.angle_gamma   90.00
#
_symmetry.space_group_name_H-M   'P 1'
#
loop_
_entity.id
_entity.type
_entity.pdbx_description
1 polymer ?
#
loop_
_entity_poly.entity_id
_entity_poly.type
_entity_poly.pdbx_seq_one_letter_code
_entity_poly.pdbx_strand_id
1 'polypeptide(L)'
;TGRLTFASDLAAGIIHLLTSGAEFGTYNLSGDGPIVSWADVAKRVYERAGHSPDEVTAVTTEEYYAGQEGIAPRPLSSALDLAKIKATGFTPADSTERLEAYLQGLL
;
A
#
# COMPACT_ATOMS: atom_id res chain seq x y z
N THR A 1 5.16 8.01 -2.68
CA THR A 1 3.74 7.63 -2.83
C THR A 1 3.61 6.18 -3.28
N GLY A 2 2.52 5.58 -3.00
CA GLY A 2 2.22 4.20 -3.35
C GLY A 2 0.91 3.73 -2.75
N ARG A 3 0.77 2.43 -2.62
CA ARG A 3 -0.39 1.79 -1.99
C ARG A 3 0.07 0.79 -0.95
N LEU A 4 -0.64 0.71 0.16
CA LEU A 4 -0.40 -0.33 1.16
C LEU A 4 -0.77 -1.70 0.60
N THR A 5 -0.03 -2.73 1.00
CA THR A 5 -0.32 -4.11 0.65
C THR A 5 -0.40 -4.93 1.93
N PHE A 6 -1.56 -5.48 2.22
CA PHE A 6 -1.73 -6.35 3.37
C PHE A 6 -1.36 -7.78 3.00
N ALA A 7 -0.66 -8.46 3.91
CA ALA A 7 -0.14 -9.80 3.65
C ALA A 7 -1.25 -10.81 3.29
N SER A 8 -2.43 -10.69 3.90
CA SER A 8 -3.56 -11.53 3.58
C SER A 8 -4.05 -11.36 2.13
N ASP A 9 -4.00 -10.14 1.63
CA ASP A 9 -4.41 -9.85 0.25
C ASP A 9 -3.36 -10.35 -0.74
N LEU A 10 -2.09 -10.27 -0.39
CA LEU A 10 -1.01 -10.84 -1.18
C LEU A 10 -1.15 -12.36 -1.26
N ALA A 11 -1.42 -13.01 -0.14
CA ALA A 11 -1.64 -14.45 -0.09
C ALA A 11 -2.84 -14.87 -0.96
N ALA A 12 -3.94 -14.13 -0.91
CA ALA A 12 -5.11 -14.40 -1.75
C ALA A 12 -4.78 -14.31 -3.24
N GLY A 13 -4.00 -13.33 -3.65
CA GLY A 13 -3.54 -13.19 -5.04
C GLY A 13 -2.67 -14.35 -5.50
N ILE A 14 -1.75 -14.80 -4.66
CA ILE A 14 -0.90 -15.96 -4.95
C ILE A 14 -1.74 -17.23 -5.14
N ILE A 15 -2.68 -17.48 -4.23
CA ILE A 15 -3.58 -18.63 -4.33
C ILE A 15 -4.41 -18.56 -5.62
N HIS A 16 -4.93 -17.37 -5.95
CA HIS A 16 -5.68 -17.16 -7.18
C HIS A 16 -4.86 -17.55 -8.42
N LEU A 17 -3.62 -17.08 -8.51
CA LEU A 17 -2.75 -17.38 -9.65
C LEU A 17 -2.46 -18.88 -9.77
N LEU A 18 -2.28 -19.56 -8.63
CA LEU A 18 -2.01 -21.00 -8.63
C LEU A 18 -3.24 -21.85 -9.00
N THR A 19 -4.43 -21.38 -8.67
CA THR A 19 -5.66 -22.17 -8.84
C THR A 19 -6.50 -21.80 -10.06
N SER A 20 -6.27 -20.63 -10.67
CA SER A 20 -7.06 -20.13 -11.80
C SER A 20 -6.56 -20.57 -13.18
N GLY A 21 -5.43 -21.28 -13.26
CA GLY A 21 -4.81 -21.65 -14.54
C GLY A 21 -4.13 -20.49 -15.24
N ALA A 22 -3.74 -19.44 -14.52
CA ALA A 22 -3.03 -18.31 -15.08
C ALA A 22 -1.70 -18.77 -15.70
N GLU A 23 -1.30 -18.12 -16.80
CA GLU A 23 -0.02 -18.40 -17.45
C GLU A 23 1.16 -18.10 -16.52
N PHE A 24 2.23 -18.87 -16.63
CA PHE A 24 3.46 -18.57 -15.91
C PHE A 24 4.04 -17.24 -16.34
N GLY A 25 4.65 -16.54 -15.40
CA GLY A 25 5.28 -15.27 -15.65
C GLY A 25 5.37 -14.42 -14.39
N THR A 26 5.77 -13.18 -14.59
CA THR A 26 5.89 -12.21 -13.51
C THR A 26 4.60 -11.40 -13.43
N TYR A 27 4.04 -11.32 -12.23
CA TYR A 27 2.85 -10.53 -11.92
C TYR A 27 3.16 -9.53 -10.83
N ASN A 28 2.84 -8.26 -11.05
CA ASN A 28 2.86 -7.28 -9.98
C ASN A 28 1.60 -7.41 -9.15
N LEU A 29 1.76 -7.39 -7.84
CA LEU A 29 0.64 -7.53 -6.90
C LEU A 29 0.84 -6.60 -5.71
N SER A 30 -0.14 -5.77 -5.47
CA SER A 30 -0.22 -4.90 -4.31
C SER A 30 -1.69 -4.62 -3.99
N GLY A 31 -1.95 -3.88 -2.92
CA GLY A 31 -3.27 -3.27 -2.74
C GLY A 31 -3.60 -2.34 -3.90
N ASP A 32 -4.87 -2.17 -4.18
CA ASP A 32 -5.39 -1.26 -5.19
C ASP A 32 -5.92 0.02 -4.53
N GLY A 33 -6.64 0.84 -5.28
CA GLY A 33 -7.25 2.07 -4.79
C GLY A 33 -6.38 3.31 -4.99
N PRO A 34 -6.66 4.38 -4.26
CA PRO A 34 -5.92 5.64 -4.41
C PRO A 34 -4.44 5.49 -4.08
N ILE A 35 -3.60 6.21 -4.80
CA ILE A 35 -2.17 6.33 -4.50
C ILE A 35 -2.01 7.36 -3.39
N VAL A 36 -1.33 7.00 -2.32
CA VAL A 36 -1.17 7.83 -1.12
C VAL A 36 0.28 7.93 -0.69
N SER A 37 0.59 8.94 0.10
CA SER A 37 1.89 9.08 0.75
C SER A 37 1.88 8.44 2.14
N TRP A 38 3.07 8.25 2.73
CA TRP A 38 3.16 7.83 4.14
C TRP A 38 2.53 8.86 5.08
N ALA A 39 2.61 10.15 4.74
CA ALA A 39 1.95 11.20 5.50
C ALA A 39 0.43 11.03 5.49
N ASP A 40 -0.16 10.69 4.34
CA ASP A 40 -1.60 10.42 4.22
C ASP A 40 -2.02 9.25 5.09
N VAL A 41 -1.24 8.16 5.09
CA VAL A 41 -1.49 6.98 5.93
C VAL A 41 -1.41 7.37 7.42
N ALA A 42 -0.38 8.11 7.81
CA ALA A 42 -0.20 8.53 9.20
C ALA A 42 -1.35 9.44 9.67
N LYS A 43 -1.79 10.37 8.82
CA LYS A 43 -2.94 11.23 9.11
C LYS A 43 -4.20 10.42 9.36
N ARG A 44 -4.44 9.41 8.54
CA ARG A 44 -5.60 8.53 8.69
C ARG A 44 -5.56 7.76 10.00
N VAL A 45 -4.42 7.23 10.37
CA VAL A 45 -4.22 6.54 11.65
C VAL A 45 -4.49 7.49 12.83
N TYR A 46 -3.97 8.70 12.77
CA TYR A 46 -4.19 9.72 13.79
C TYR A 46 -5.68 10.04 13.95
N GLU A 47 -6.38 10.29 12.86
CA GLU A 47 -7.83 10.56 12.89
C GLU A 47 -8.60 9.41 13.54
N ARG A 48 -8.30 8.17 13.17
CA ARG A 48 -8.99 6.99 13.71
C ARG A 48 -8.67 6.73 15.17
N ALA A 49 -7.50 7.15 15.64
CA ALA A 49 -7.09 7.03 17.03
C ALA A 49 -7.59 8.19 17.92
N GLY A 50 -8.33 9.15 17.34
CA GLY A 50 -8.87 10.28 18.07
C GLY A 50 -7.92 11.47 18.20
N HIS A 51 -6.84 11.48 17.41
CA HIS A 51 -5.88 12.58 17.35
C HIS A 51 -6.12 13.47 16.13
N SER A 52 -5.54 14.67 16.15
CA SER A 52 -5.64 15.58 15.00
C SER A 52 -4.68 15.17 13.89
N PRO A 53 -5.15 15.09 12.63
CA PRO A 53 -4.25 14.86 11.50
C PRO A 53 -3.23 16.01 11.31
N ASP A 54 -3.49 17.18 11.87
CA ASP A 54 -2.57 18.33 11.82
C ASP A 54 -1.25 18.09 12.59
N GLU A 55 -1.23 17.10 13.48
CA GLU A 55 -0.01 16.67 14.18
C GLU A 55 0.99 15.96 13.25
N VAL A 56 0.55 15.53 12.07
CA VAL A 56 1.39 14.90 11.07
C VAL A 56 1.87 15.95 10.08
N THR A 57 3.19 16.11 9.94
CA THR A 57 3.80 17.01 8.98
C THR A 57 4.27 16.23 7.77
N ALA A 58 3.73 16.56 6.59
CA ALA A 58 4.16 15.97 5.33
C ALA A 58 5.51 16.55 4.92
N VAL A 59 6.47 15.69 4.66
CA VAL A 59 7.81 16.06 4.18
C VAL A 59 8.21 15.16 3.02
N THR A 60 9.19 15.61 2.23
CA THR A 60 9.77 14.75 1.20
C THR A 60 10.73 13.74 1.81
N THR A 61 11.04 12.67 1.07
CA THR A 61 12.06 11.71 1.47
C THR A 61 13.41 12.39 1.69
N GLU A 62 13.77 13.33 0.81
CA GLU A 62 15.00 14.11 0.91
C GLU A 62 15.05 14.91 2.20
N GLU A 63 13.97 15.61 2.55
CA GLU A 63 13.87 16.39 3.79
C GLU A 63 13.97 15.49 5.03
N TYR A 64 13.29 14.34 5.02
CA TYR A 64 13.25 13.42 6.16
C TYR A 64 14.61 12.80 6.46
N TYR A 65 15.36 12.43 5.42
CA TYR A 65 16.68 11.80 5.55
C TYR A 65 17.83 12.76 5.43
N ALA A 66 17.58 14.06 5.41
CA ALA A 66 18.65 15.07 5.33
C ALA A 66 19.69 14.89 6.44
N GLY A 67 20.96 14.86 6.07
CA GLY A 67 22.06 14.68 7.02
C GLY A 67 22.30 13.24 7.49
N GLN A 68 21.53 12.28 7.01
CA GLN A 68 21.72 10.86 7.32
C GLN A 68 22.52 10.18 6.21
N GLU A 69 23.39 9.24 6.58
CA GLU A 69 24.20 8.44 5.66
C GLU A 69 23.71 6.99 5.67
N GLY A 70 24.01 6.26 4.59
CA GLY A 70 23.70 4.84 4.50
C GLY A 70 22.20 4.52 4.28
N ILE A 71 21.41 5.51 3.90
CA ILE A 71 19.99 5.31 3.60
C ILE A 71 19.84 4.72 2.20
N ALA A 72 19.12 3.60 2.11
CA ALA A 72 18.82 2.99 0.82
C ALA A 72 17.96 3.92 -0.03
N PRO A 73 18.30 4.12 -1.31
CA PRO A 73 17.47 4.93 -2.19
C PRO A 73 16.11 4.24 -2.40
N ARG A 74 15.06 5.05 -2.40
CA ARG A 74 13.68 4.58 -2.61
C ARG A 74 13.03 5.38 -3.72
N PRO A 75 12.14 4.75 -4.52
CA PRO A 75 11.44 5.48 -5.56
C PRO A 75 10.50 6.53 -4.94
N LEU A 76 10.28 7.63 -5.63
CA LEU A 76 9.30 8.63 -5.24
C LEU A 76 7.87 8.11 -5.38
N SER A 77 7.66 7.20 -6.32
CA SER A 77 6.40 6.47 -6.48
C SER A 77 6.68 4.97 -6.60
N SER A 78 6.04 4.19 -5.75
CA SER A 78 6.10 2.73 -5.78
C SER A 78 4.79 2.11 -6.24
N ALA A 79 3.90 2.91 -6.84
CA ALA A 79 2.64 2.40 -7.37
C ALA A 79 2.90 1.40 -8.50
N LEU A 80 2.29 0.22 -8.39
CA LEU A 80 2.41 -0.84 -9.39
C LEU A 80 1.23 -0.80 -10.35
N ASP A 81 1.49 -1.15 -11.60
CA ASP A 81 0.44 -1.42 -12.58
C ASP A 81 -0.12 -2.82 -12.33
N LEU A 82 -1.39 -2.89 -12.00
CA LEU A 82 -2.08 -4.14 -11.66
C LEU A 82 -2.88 -4.73 -12.82
N ALA A 83 -2.76 -4.19 -14.03
CA ALA A 83 -3.57 -4.62 -15.16
C ALA A 83 -3.39 -6.10 -15.48
N LYS A 84 -2.18 -6.62 -15.39
CA LYS A 84 -1.89 -8.03 -15.72
C LYS A 84 -2.58 -8.99 -14.76
N ILE A 85 -2.51 -8.76 -13.46
CA ILE A 85 -3.16 -9.63 -12.49
C ILE A 85 -4.69 -9.48 -12.54
N LYS A 86 -5.19 -8.28 -12.77
CA LYS A 86 -6.64 -8.06 -12.96
C LYS A 86 -7.18 -8.81 -14.17
N ALA A 87 -6.41 -8.93 -15.24
CA ALA A 87 -6.78 -9.67 -16.43
C ALA A 87 -6.97 -11.17 -16.18
N THR A 88 -6.42 -11.72 -15.10
CA THR A 88 -6.65 -13.11 -14.68
C THR A 88 -7.97 -13.32 -13.95
N GLY A 89 -8.73 -12.26 -13.69
CA GLY A 89 -9.98 -12.30 -12.94
C GLY A 89 -9.81 -11.96 -11.45
N PHE A 90 -8.59 -11.70 -10.99
CA PHE A 90 -8.36 -11.30 -9.60
C PHE A 90 -8.67 -9.81 -9.41
N THR A 91 -9.38 -9.49 -8.33
CA THR A 91 -9.64 -8.09 -7.92
C THR A 91 -8.83 -7.79 -6.67
N PRO A 92 -7.70 -7.08 -6.78
CA PRO A 92 -6.95 -6.66 -5.60
C PRO A 92 -7.81 -5.79 -4.69
N ALA A 93 -7.69 -5.97 -3.39
CA ALA A 93 -8.46 -5.19 -2.42
C ALA A 93 -7.99 -3.73 -2.40
N ASP A 94 -8.92 -2.81 -2.21
CA ASP A 94 -8.61 -1.40 -2.03
C ASP A 94 -7.83 -1.19 -0.74
N SER A 95 -6.64 -0.61 -0.84
CA SER A 95 -5.73 -0.44 0.29
C SER A 95 -6.27 0.51 1.36
N THR A 96 -7.06 1.50 0.97
CA THR A 96 -7.68 2.44 1.89
C THR A 96 -8.78 1.75 2.70
N GLU A 97 -9.61 0.96 2.04
CA GLU A 97 -10.65 0.17 2.71
C GLU A 97 -10.06 -0.87 3.66
N ARG A 98 -8.97 -1.51 3.26
CA ARG A 98 -8.26 -2.47 4.13
C ARG A 98 -7.66 -1.80 5.36
N LEU A 99 -7.10 -0.61 5.20
CA LEU A 99 -6.58 0.16 6.32
C LEU A 99 -7.70 0.50 7.32
N GLU A 100 -8.84 0.95 6.83
CA GLU A 100 -10.01 1.24 7.68
C GLU A 100 -10.46 0.00 8.45
N ALA A 101 -10.59 -1.14 7.79
CA ALA A 101 -10.98 -2.39 8.42
C ALA A 101 -9.97 -2.84 9.49
N TYR A 102 -8.68 -2.71 9.21
CA TYR A 102 -7.62 -3.02 10.15
C TYR A 102 -7.68 -2.13 11.39
N LEU A 103 -7.84 -0.82 11.20
CA LEU A 103 -7.92 0.14 12.30
C LEU A 103 -9.16 -0.08 13.18
N GLN A 104 -10.30 -0.47 12.59
CA GLN A 104 -11.51 -0.79 13.34
C GLN A 104 -11.29 -1.96 14.29
N GLY A 105 -10.57 -2.99 13.85
CA GLY A 105 -10.27 -4.15 14.68
C GLY A 105 -9.22 -3.88 15.75
N LEU A 106 -8.37 -2.87 15.55
CA LEU A 106 -7.27 -2.53 16.46
C LEU A 106 -7.68 -1.49 17.52
N LEU A 107 -8.52 -0.55 17.13
CA LEU A 107 -8.96 0.58 17.95
C LEU A 107 -10.43 0.40 18.34
#